data_ef8fdac8928689e7ed21316e3b9109a7
#
_entry.id   ef8fdac8928689e7ed21316e3b9109a7
#
_cell.length_a   1.000
_cell.length_b   1.000
_cell.length_c   1.000
_cell.angle_alpha   90.00
_cell.angle_beta   90.00
_cell.angle_gamma   90.00
#
_symmetry.space_group_name_H-M   'P 1'
#
loop_
_entity.id
_entity.type
_entity.pdbx_description
1 polymer ?
#
loop_
_entity_poly.entity_id
_entity_poly.type
_entity_poly.pdbx_seq_one_letter_code
_entity_poly.pdbx_strand_id
1 'polypeptide(L)'
;MRQSVELAMGVLWRMCEALLRERWRPQGVSFSHAPPADLSEHRRMFRCRITFGAEFNGIACRAADLDEPNPLADPALARYALRLVEAVPAHRAASVGHQARRVIYLLLPSGNATCAGVAQGMGRSLRTLQRELDREGLSFSELLTEVRHELALRYLDHPHYSVGQIASMLGYASHSAFTRWFAAQFGCAPEAWRNRAQGLPRA
;
A
#
# COMPACT_ATOMS: atom_id res chain seq x y z
N MET A 1 14.54 -8.31 0.43
CA MET A 1 13.27 -9.00 0.75
C MET A 1 13.14 -9.39 2.23
N ARG A 2 14.17 -9.96 2.92
CA ARG A 2 14.08 -10.36 4.33
C ARG A 2 13.61 -9.22 5.26
N GLN A 3 14.28 -8.08 5.24
CA GLN A 3 13.97 -6.92 6.10
C GLN A 3 12.53 -6.39 5.91
N SER A 4 12.00 -6.42 4.69
CA SER A 4 10.62 -6.00 4.41
C SER A 4 9.61 -6.93 5.04
N VAL A 5 9.88 -8.24 5.04
CA VAL A 5 9.03 -9.25 5.70
C VAL A 5 9.09 -9.09 7.21
N GLU A 6 10.29 -8.95 7.77
CA GLU A 6 10.49 -8.76 9.22
C GLU A 6 9.80 -7.46 9.70
N LEU A 7 9.89 -6.37 8.93
CA LEU A 7 9.19 -5.12 9.22
C LEU A 7 7.66 -5.32 9.19
N ALA A 8 7.14 -5.95 8.15
CA ALA A 8 5.70 -6.20 8.03
C ALA A 8 5.16 -7.05 9.18
N MET A 9 5.90 -8.10 9.55
CA MET A 9 5.56 -8.96 10.68
C MET A 9 5.62 -8.21 12.02
N GLY A 10 6.60 -7.32 12.17
CA GLY A 10 6.72 -6.44 13.34
C GLY A 10 5.54 -5.45 13.46
N VAL A 11 5.14 -4.84 12.34
CA VAL A 11 3.97 -3.95 12.31
C VAL A 11 2.70 -4.73 12.66
N LEU A 12 2.47 -5.90 12.02
CA LEU A 12 1.32 -6.75 12.31
C LEU A 12 1.27 -7.16 13.79
N TRP A 13 2.42 -7.55 14.36
CA TRP A 13 2.53 -7.86 15.79
C TRP A 13 2.08 -6.70 16.67
N ARG A 14 2.60 -5.50 16.42
CA ARG A 14 2.26 -4.29 17.17
C ARG A 14 0.78 -3.92 17.02
N MET A 15 0.20 -4.11 15.84
CA MET A 15 -1.23 -3.91 15.63
C MET A 15 -2.06 -4.87 16.46
N CYS A 16 -1.73 -6.17 16.45
CA CYS A 16 -2.42 -7.17 17.28
C CYS A 16 -2.26 -6.86 18.78
N GLU A 17 -1.06 -6.50 19.23
CA GLU A 17 -0.78 -6.11 20.61
C GLU A 17 -1.63 -4.89 21.04
N ALA A 18 -1.75 -3.89 20.17
CA ALA A 18 -2.55 -2.68 20.44
C ALA A 18 -4.06 -2.97 20.47
N LEU A 19 -4.56 -3.84 19.59
CA LEU A 19 -5.97 -4.18 19.48
C LEU A 19 -6.43 -5.16 20.57
N LEU A 20 -5.65 -6.20 20.86
CA LEU A 20 -6.00 -7.31 21.75
C LEU A 20 -5.43 -7.11 23.17
N ARG A 21 -4.50 -6.17 23.36
CA ARG A 21 -3.92 -5.75 24.64
C ARG A 21 -3.42 -6.92 25.49
N GLU A 22 -3.77 -6.97 26.78
CA GLU A 22 -3.32 -7.98 27.74
C GLU A 22 -3.79 -9.41 27.42
N ARG A 23 -4.79 -9.57 26.58
CA ARG A 23 -5.34 -10.87 26.13
C ARG A 23 -4.54 -11.49 24.98
N TRP A 24 -3.66 -10.70 24.33
CA TRP A 24 -2.82 -11.18 23.26
C TRP A 24 -1.83 -12.23 23.73
N ARG A 25 -2.05 -13.47 23.32
CA ARG A 25 -1.20 -14.63 23.65
C ARG A 25 -0.84 -15.41 22.39
N PRO A 26 0.01 -14.83 21.52
CA PRO A 26 0.41 -15.52 20.30
C PRO A 26 1.18 -16.81 20.62
N GLN A 27 0.88 -17.86 19.88
CA GLN A 27 1.51 -19.18 20.02
C GLN A 27 2.88 -19.24 19.33
N GLY A 28 3.06 -18.47 18.25
CA GLY A 28 4.30 -18.40 17.52
C GLY A 28 4.29 -17.45 16.34
N VAL A 29 5.49 -17.14 15.85
CA VAL A 29 5.73 -16.38 14.63
C VAL A 29 6.56 -17.22 13.69
N SER A 30 6.18 -17.25 12.41
CA SER A 30 6.85 -17.99 11.37
C SER A 30 7.41 -17.05 10.30
N PHE A 31 8.61 -17.34 9.83
CA PHE A 31 9.30 -16.67 8.75
C PHE A 31 9.73 -17.68 7.68
N SER A 32 9.48 -17.36 6.42
CA SER A 32 9.87 -18.23 5.29
C SER A 32 11.36 -18.16 4.95
N HIS A 33 12.07 -17.14 5.42
CA HIS A 33 13.52 -17.01 5.22
C HIS A 33 14.33 -17.74 6.29
N ALA A 34 15.64 -17.93 6.03
CA ALA A 34 16.58 -18.50 6.98
C ALA A 34 16.80 -17.56 8.19
N PRO A 35 17.14 -18.12 9.37
CA PRO A 35 17.40 -17.32 10.56
C PRO A 35 18.58 -16.36 10.36
N PRO A 36 18.54 -15.14 10.89
CA PRO A 36 19.69 -14.27 10.97
C PRO A 36 20.73 -14.80 11.97
N ALA A 37 21.96 -14.29 11.91
CA ALA A 37 23.02 -14.69 12.83
C ALA A 37 22.70 -14.29 14.30
N ASP A 38 22.00 -13.19 14.50
CA ASP A 38 21.56 -12.73 15.83
C ASP A 38 20.02 -12.71 15.88
N LEU A 39 19.47 -13.35 16.90
CA LEU A 39 18.04 -13.46 17.16
C LEU A 39 17.57 -12.62 18.36
N SER A 40 18.46 -11.82 18.97
CA SER A 40 18.17 -11.07 20.17
C SER A 40 16.96 -10.11 19.99
N GLU A 41 16.92 -9.36 18.89
CA GLU A 41 15.84 -8.47 18.57
C GLU A 41 14.52 -9.20 18.30
N HIS A 42 14.57 -10.32 17.59
CA HIS A 42 13.40 -11.14 17.34
C HIS A 42 12.78 -11.67 18.64
N ARG A 43 13.61 -12.18 19.54
CA ARG A 43 13.17 -12.69 20.85
C ARG A 43 12.61 -11.58 21.73
N ARG A 44 13.24 -10.41 21.71
CA ARG A 44 12.79 -9.24 22.45
C ARG A 44 11.42 -8.76 21.96
N MET A 45 11.20 -8.78 20.65
CA MET A 45 9.98 -8.28 20.03
C MET A 45 8.82 -9.25 20.17
N PHE A 46 9.00 -10.49 19.71
CA PHE A 46 7.89 -11.42 19.57
C PHE A 46 7.54 -12.21 20.83
N ARG A 47 8.44 -12.37 21.77
CA ARG A 47 8.23 -13.02 23.07
C ARG A 47 7.46 -14.35 23.03
N CYS A 48 7.53 -15.07 21.93
CA CYS A 48 6.89 -16.35 21.69
C CYS A 48 7.81 -17.26 20.88
N ARG A 49 7.35 -18.44 20.51
CA ARG A 49 8.09 -19.35 19.63
C ARG A 49 8.31 -18.70 18.25
N ILE A 50 9.55 -18.71 17.77
CA ILE A 50 9.91 -18.20 16.45
C ILE A 50 10.39 -19.35 15.60
N THR A 51 9.82 -19.52 14.42
CA THR A 51 10.18 -20.56 13.44
C THR A 51 10.67 -19.92 12.17
N PHE A 52 11.87 -20.28 11.71
CA PHE A 52 12.44 -19.85 10.42
C PHE A 52 12.39 -20.99 9.41
N GLY A 53 12.46 -20.69 8.13
CA GLY A 53 12.36 -21.68 7.06
C GLY A 53 10.95 -22.29 6.93
N ALA A 54 9.94 -21.62 7.41
CA ALA A 54 8.55 -22.06 7.31
C ALA A 54 7.99 -21.85 5.89
N GLU A 55 6.91 -22.53 5.53
CA GLU A 55 6.25 -22.38 4.23
C GLU A 55 5.62 -21.01 4.01
N PHE A 56 5.31 -20.28 5.10
CA PHE A 56 4.68 -18.96 5.06
C PHE A 56 5.21 -18.04 6.18
N ASN A 57 4.99 -16.75 6.00
CA ASN A 57 5.20 -15.74 7.03
C ASN A 57 3.89 -15.47 7.75
N GLY A 58 3.86 -15.58 9.08
CA GLY A 58 2.62 -15.38 9.81
C GLY A 58 2.76 -15.47 11.31
N ILE A 59 1.69 -15.08 12.01
CA ILE A 59 1.54 -15.18 13.46
C ILE A 59 0.45 -16.21 13.75
N ALA A 60 0.76 -17.19 14.56
CA ALA A 60 -0.21 -18.19 15.05
C ALA A 60 -0.77 -17.72 16.39
N CYS A 61 -2.10 -17.65 16.49
CA CYS A 61 -2.83 -17.36 17.71
C CYS A 61 -4.05 -18.29 17.82
N ARG A 62 -4.74 -18.29 18.95
CA ARG A 62 -6.00 -19.02 19.09
C ARG A 62 -7.10 -18.26 18.36
N ALA A 63 -8.03 -18.98 17.72
CA ALA A 63 -9.18 -18.36 17.07
C ALA A 63 -9.99 -17.50 18.05
N ALA A 64 -10.18 -17.97 19.28
CA ALA A 64 -10.87 -17.23 20.32
C ALA A 64 -10.24 -15.86 20.68
N ASP A 65 -8.93 -15.68 20.44
CA ASP A 65 -8.29 -14.39 20.68
C ASP A 65 -8.71 -13.34 19.63
N LEU A 66 -9.18 -13.79 18.45
CA LEU A 66 -9.66 -12.92 17.36
C LEU A 66 -11.17 -12.62 17.48
N ASP A 67 -11.91 -13.40 18.23
CA ASP A 67 -13.35 -13.20 18.46
C ASP A 67 -13.63 -12.17 19.58
N GLU A 68 -12.60 -11.73 20.29
CA GLU A 68 -12.72 -10.75 21.36
C GLU A 68 -13.14 -9.38 20.83
N PRO A 69 -14.19 -8.76 21.41
CA PRO A 69 -14.64 -7.44 20.98
C PRO A 69 -13.57 -6.38 21.27
N ASN A 70 -13.26 -5.57 20.28
CA ASN A 70 -12.40 -4.40 20.45
C ASN A 70 -13.23 -3.23 21.05
N PRO A 71 -12.98 -2.81 22.30
CA PRO A 71 -13.75 -1.73 22.93
C PRO A 71 -13.56 -0.36 22.25
N LEU A 72 -12.54 -0.22 21.40
CA LEU A 72 -12.26 0.99 20.62
C LEU A 72 -12.78 0.89 19.18
N ALA A 73 -13.49 -0.21 18.84
CA ALA A 73 -14.01 -0.37 17.50
C ALA A 73 -15.14 0.63 17.23
N ASP A 74 -14.97 1.41 16.18
CA ASP A 74 -16.05 2.17 15.57
C ASP A 74 -16.73 1.29 14.49
N PRO A 75 -18.00 0.89 14.69
CA PRO A 75 -18.72 0.06 13.73
C PRO A 75 -18.91 0.72 12.37
N ALA A 76 -18.92 2.06 12.30
CA ALA A 76 -19.01 2.82 11.05
C ALA A 76 -17.69 2.74 10.29
N LEU A 77 -16.57 2.94 10.99
CA LEU A 77 -15.23 2.80 10.42
C LEU A 77 -14.96 1.36 9.98
N ALA A 78 -15.39 0.37 10.78
CA ALA A 78 -15.26 -1.04 10.42
C ALA A 78 -16.02 -1.39 9.13
N ARG A 79 -17.27 -0.93 8.99
CA ARG A 79 -18.06 -1.09 7.76
C ARG A 79 -17.42 -0.40 6.56
N TYR A 80 -16.85 0.78 6.76
CA TYR A 80 -16.13 1.49 5.71
C TYR A 80 -14.86 0.74 5.28
N ALA A 81 -14.07 0.28 6.24
CA ALA A 81 -12.87 -0.53 5.98
C ALA A 81 -13.21 -1.85 5.27
N LEU A 82 -14.29 -2.56 5.70
CA LEU A 82 -14.78 -3.77 5.02
C LEU A 82 -15.15 -3.50 3.57
N ARG A 83 -15.88 -2.41 3.29
CA ARG A 83 -16.21 -2.03 1.90
C ARG A 83 -14.95 -1.76 1.06
N LEU A 84 -13.91 -1.16 1.64
CA LEU A 84 -12.63 -0.96 0.96
C LEU A 84 -11.92 -2.29 0.69
N VAL A 85 -11.97 -3.24 1.62
CA VAL A 85 -11.37 -4.57 1.47
C VAL A 85 -12.17 -5.41 0.48
N GLU A 86 -13.51 -5.37 0.53
CA GLU A 86 -14.41 -6.06 -0.41
C GLU A 86 -14.32 -5.49 -1.83
N ALA A 87 -14.09 -4.18 -1.96
CA ALA A 87 -13.80 -3.55 -3.25
C ALA A 87 -12.43 -3.97 -3.82
N VAL A 88 -11.57 -4.62 -3.01
CA VAL A 88 -10.35 -5.27 -3.46
C VAL A 88 -10.70 -6.71 -3.85
N PRO A 89 -10.83 -7.06 -5.14
CA PRO A 89 -11.19 -8.43 -5.57
C PRO A 89 -10.25 -9.45 -4.93
N ALA A 90 -10.84 -10.47 -4.32
CA ALA A 90 -10.08 -11.57 -3.72
C ALA A 90 -9.10 -12.17 -4.73
N HIS A 91 -7.95 -12.55 -4.27
CA HIS A 91 -6.73 -12.96 -4.99
C HIS A 91 -6.86 -13.99 -6.12
N ARG A 92 -8.07 -14.47 -6.46
CA ARG A 92 -8.27 -15.56 -7.43
C ARG A 92 -8.71 -15.17 -8.84
N ALA A 93 -9.07 -13.90 -9.08
CA ALA A 93 -9.50 -13.47 -10.41
C ALA A 93 -9.20 -11.98 -10.71
N ALA A 94 -8.26 -11.35 -10.00
CA ALA A 94 -7.91 -9.97 -10.33
C ALA A 94 -7.23 -9.94 -11.71
N SER A 95 -7.80 -9.17 -12.65
CA SER A 95 -7.21 -8.92 -13.97
C SER A 95 -5.76 -8.44 -13.84
N VAL A 96 -4.97 -8.62 -14.89
CA VAL A 96 -3.57 -8.17 -14.90
C VAL A 96 -3.50 -6.66 -14.70
N GLY A 97 -4.41 -5.90 -15.29
CA GLY A 97 -4.54 -4.46 -15.08
C GLY A 97 -4.76 -4.10 -13.61
N HIS A 98 -5.60 -4.85 -12.90
CA HIS A 98 -5.84 -4.62 -11.48
C HIS A 98 -4.61 -4.93 -10.61
N GLN A 99 -3.90 -6.02 -10.91
CA GLN A 99 -2.64 -6.37 -10.25
C GLN A 99 -1.55 -5.30 -10.50
N ALA A 100 -1.41 -4.86 -11.76
CA ALA A 100 -0.48 -3.82 -12.15
C ALA A 100 -0.78 -2.49 -11.43
N ARG A 101 -2.05 -2.08 -11.36
CA ARG A 101 -2.50 -0.89 -10.62
C ARG A 101 -2.05 -0.93 -9.17
N ARG A 102 -2.21 -2.06 -8.46
CA ARG A 102 -1.74 -2.23 -7.06
C ARG A 102 -0.24 -2.06 -6.92
N VAL A 103 0.55 -2.65 -7.82
CA VAL A 103 2.00 -2.52 -7.79
C VAL A 103 2.43 -1.08 -8.12
N ILE A 104 1.74 -0.40 -9.05
CA ILE A 104 1.95 1.03 -9.31
C ILE A 104 1.77 1.86 -8.04
N TYR A 105 0.69 1.68 -7.27
CA TYR A 105 0.47 2.37 -5.99
C TYR A 105 1.64 2.23 -5.02
N LEU A 106 2.20 1.02 -4.92
CA LEU A 106 3.33 0.73 -4.02
C LEU A 106 4.65 1.36 -4.48
N LEU A 107 4.86 1.45 -5.80
CA LEU A 107 6.13 1.92 -6.38
C LEU A 107 6.17 3.42 -6.65
N LEU A 108 5.01 4.10 -6.70
CA LEU A 108 4.92 5.53 -7.00
C LEU A 108 5.80 6.40 -6.07
N PRO A 109 5.72 6.26 -4.73
CA PRO A 109 6.48 7.12 -3.83
C PRO A 109 8.00 6.97 -3.95
N SER A 110 8.48 5.82 -4.43
CA SER A 110 9.91 5.56 -4.68
C SER A 110 10.39 6.03 -6.05
N GLY A 111 9.50 6.55 -6.90
CA GLY A 111 9.80 6.89 -8.29
C GLY A 111 10.03 5.68 -9.21
N ASN A 112 9.83 4.46 -8.72
CA ASN A 112 10.08 3.21 -9.44
C ASN A 112 8.84 2.62 -10.14
N ALA A 113 7.75 3.39 -10.25
CA ALA A 113 6.53 2.98 -10.95
C ALA A 113 6.72 3.01 -12.48
N THR A 114 7.75 2.32 -12.96
CA THR A 114 8.03 2.08 -14.38
C THR A 114 7.42 0.75 -14.83
N CYS A 115 7.17 0.57 -16.12
CA CYS A 115 6.66 -0.69 -16.64
C CYS A 115 7.57 -1.88 -16.27
N ALA A 116 8.89 -1.68 -16.30
CA ALA A 116 9.86 -2.69 -15.88
C ALA A 116 9.79 -2.97 -14.37
N GLY A 117 9.71 -1.93 -13.53
CA GLY A 117 9.58 -2.06 -12.07
C GLY A 117 8.30 -2.78 -11.67
N VAL A 118 7.19 -2.46 -12.34
CA VAL A 118 5.90 -3.13 -12.10
C VAL A 118 5.94 -4.59 -12.56
N ALA A 119 6.51 -4.89 -13.72
CA ALA A 119 6.69 -6.24 -14.20
C ALA A 119 7.53 -7.07 -13.20
N GLN A 120 8.62 -6.52 -12.71
CA GLN A 120 9.47 -7.16 -11.70
C GLN A 120 8.70 -7.39 -10.39
N GLY A 121 7.94 -6.39 -9.91
CA GLY A 121 7.10 -6.50 -8.71
C GLY A 121 5.99 -7.56 -8.82
N MET A 122 5.55 -7.85 -10.04
CA MET A 122 4.58 -8.92 -10.36
C MET A 122 5.24 -10.27 -10.66
N GLY A 123 6.58 -10.40 -10.62
CA GLY A 123 7.30 -11.62 -10.99
C GLY A 123 7.20 -11.96 -12.48
N ARG A 124 7.03 -10.95 -13.35
CA ARG A 124 6.85 -11.10 -14.80
C ARG A 124 7.98 -10.43 -15.58
N SER A 125 8.21 -10.85 -16.82
CA SER A 125 9.03 -10.09 -17.75
C SER A 125 8.26 -8.86 -18.27
N LEU A 126 8.96 -7.80 -18.65
CA LEU A 126 8.38 -6.60 -19.27
C LEU A 126 7.46 -6.97 -20.47
N ARG A 127 7.95 -7.83 -21.36
CA ARG A 127 7.22 -8.31 -22.55
C ARG A 127 5.94 -9.07 -22.16
N THR A 128 6.02 -9.87 -21.09
CA THR A 128 4.85 -10.63 -20.61
C THR A 128 3.79 -9.69 -20.07
N LEU A 129 4.17 -8.72 -19.23
CA LEU A 129 3.25 -7.74 -18.67
C LEU A 129 2.55 -6.94 -19.79
N GLN A 130 3.32 -6.40 -20.75
CA GLN A 130 2.76 -5.64 -21.87
C GLN A 130 1.74 -6.46 -22.65
N ARG A 131 2.10 -7.69 -23.09
CA ARG A 131 1.19 -8.56 -23.82
C ARG A 131 -0.08 -8.93 -23.05
N GLU A 132 0.02 -9.07 -21.73
CA GLU A 132 -1.15 -9.39 -20.90
C GLU A 132 -2.06 -8.18 -20.73
N LEU A 133 -1.50 -6.98 -20.55
CA LEU A 133 -2.27 -5.73 -20.54
C LEU A 133 -2.94 -5.48 -21.89
N ASP A 134 -2.24 -5.67 -23.01
CA ASP A 134 -2.79 -5.52 -24.36
C ASP A 134 -4.00 -6.44 -24.59
N ARG A 135 -3.97 -7.68 -24.05
CA ARG A 135 -5.11 -8.61 -24.11
C ARG A 135 -6.33 -8.15 -23.33
N GLU A 136 -6.14 -7.33 -22.30
CA GLU A 136 -7.20 -6.68 -21.54
C GLU A 136 -7.61 -5.33 -22.15
N GLY A 137 -6.98 -4.92 -23.26
CA GLY A 137 -7.22 -3.61 -23.89
C GLY A 137 -6.67 -2.44 -23.10
N LEU A 138 -5.66 -2.67 -22.24
CA LEU A 138 -5.07 -1.69 -21.36
C LEU A 138 -3.63 -1.39 -21.77
N SER A 139 -3.20 -0.13 -21.59
CA SER A 139 -1.80 0.24 -21.65
C SER A 139 -1.26 0.58 -20.26
N PHE A 140 0.02 0.32 -20.04
CA PHE A 140 0.68 0.68 -18.79
C PHE A 140 0.66 2.20 -18.52
N SER A 141 0.80 3.01 -19.56
CA SER A 141 0.78 4.47 -19.45
C SER A 141 -0.58 5.02 -19.02
N GLU A 142 -1.66 4.43 -19.52
CA GLU A 142 -3.03 4.76 -19.09
C GLU A 142 -3.24 4.39 -17.63
N LEU A 143 -2.90 3.17 -17.22
CA LEU A 143 -3.00 2.74 -15.82
C LEU A 143 -2.20 3.64 -14.87
N LEU A 144 -0.97 4.00 -15.23
CA LEU A 144 -0.14 4.90 -14.44
C LEU A 144 -0.77 6.30 -14.34
N THR A 145 -1.33 6.81 -15.44
CA THR A 145 -2.00 8.10 -15.49
C THR A 145 -3.26 8.10 -14.63
N GLU A 146 -4.08 7.06 -14.71
CA GLU A 146 -5.29 6.93 -13.89
C GLU A 146 -4.97 6.87 -12.39
N VAL A 147 -3.97 6.08 -11.99
CA VAL A 147 -3.54 6.01 -10.58
C VAL A 147 -3.02 7.37 -10.10
N ARG A 148 -2.22 8.06 -10.90
CA ARG A 148 -1.74 9.40 -10.56
C ARG A 148 -2.89 10.41 -10.45
N HIS A 149 -3.86 10.30 -11.33
CA HIS A 149 -5.04 11.16 -11.36
C HIS A 149 -5.86 11.02 -10.06
N GLU A 150 -6.18 9.78 -9.68
CA GLU A 150 -6.90 9.46 -8.46
C GLU A 150 -6.17 9.96 -7.21
N LEU A 151 -4.86 9.64 -7.11
CA LEU A 151 -4.07 10.03 -5.95
C LEU A 151 -3.82 11.55 -5.88
N ALA A 152 -3.65 12.23 -7.02
CA ALA A 152 -3.46 13.67 -7.05
C ALA A 152 -4.67 14.40 -6.45
N LEU A 153 -5.88 14.04 -6.84
CA LEU A 153 -7.11 14.62 -6.30
C LEU A 153 -7.22 14.32 -4.80
N ARG A 154 -7.03 13.06 -4.42
CA ARG A 154 -7.10 12.62 -3.03
C ARG A 154 -6.10 13.37 -2.13
N TYR A 155 -4.85 13.56 -2.58
CA TYR A 155 -3.85 14.26 -1.77
C TYR A 155 -4.08 15.77 -1.74
N LEU A 156 -4.62 16.35 -2.81
CA LEU A 156 -4.96 17.78 -2.83
C LEU A 156 -6.10 18.14 -1.88
N ASP A 157 -7.01 17.22 -1.59
CA ASP A 157 -8.08 17.40 -0.61
C ASP A 157 -7.55 17.47 0.84
N HIS A 158 -6.32 16.99 1.07
CA HIS A 158 -5.70 17.06 2.38
C HIS A 158 -4.85 18.33 2.54
N PRO A 159 -5.23 19.27 3.43
CA PRO A 159 -4.54 20.57 3.58
C PRO A 159 -3.10 20.45 4.09
N HIS A 160 -2.75 19.32 4.71
CA HIS A 160 -1.43 19.11 5.31
C HIS A 160 -0.31 18.79 4.31
N TYR A 161 -0.65 18.39 3.07
CA TYR A 161 0.36 18.10 2.06
C TYR A 161 0.66 19.32 1.20
N SER A 162 1.93 19.72 1.15
CA SER A 162 2.37 20.72 0.17
C SER A 162 2.35 20.13 -1.24
N VAL A 163 2.22 20.99 -2.27
CA VAL A 163 2.22 20.53 -3.68
C VAL A 163 3.55 19.83 -4.04
N GLY A 164 4.66 20.26 -3.42
CA GLY A 164 5.96 19.59 -3.56
C GLY A 164 5.98 18.18 -2.97
N GLN A 165 5.38 17.98 -1.80
CA GLN A 165 5.23 16.65 -1.20
C GLN A 165 4.36 15.74 -2.07
N ILE A 166 3.25 16.26 -2.60
CA ILE A 166 2.37 15.52 -3.52
C ILE A 166 3.15 15.10 -4.77
N ALA A 167 3.96 16.02 -5.35
CA ALA A 167 4.81 15.70 -6.51
C ALA A 167 5.73 14.51 -6.23
N SER A 168 6.42 14.51 -5.08
CA SER A 168 7.26 13.39 -4.64
C SER A 168 6.47 12.10 -4.44
N MET A 169 5.32 12.15 -3.76
CA MET A 169 4.46 10.99 -3.50
C MET A 169 3.91 10.37 -4.79
N LEU A 170 3.76 11.16 -5.86
CA LEU A 170 3.32 10.72 -7.18
C LEU A 170 4.48 10.34 -8.11
N GLY A 171 5.72 10.30 -7.58
CA GLY A 171 6.90 9.88 -8.32
C GLY A 171 7.35 10.88 -9.39
N TYR A 172 7.07 12.18 -9.21
CA TYR A 172 7.61 13.22 -10.08
C TYR A 172 8.97 13.70 -9.59
N ALA A 173 9.90 13.88 -10.51
CA ALA A 173 11.24 14.34 -10.21
C ALA A 173 11.28 15.80 -9.69
N SER A 174 10.24 16.60 -9.96
CA SER A 174 10.16 17.98 -9.49
C SER A 174 8.70 18.45 -9.35
N HIS A 175 8.50 19.46 -8.50
CA HIS A 175 7.25 20.20 -8.38
C HIS A 175 6.75 20.73 -9.74
N SER A 176 7.66 21.30 -10.55
CA SER A 176 7.31 21.86 -11.87
C SER A 176 6.82 20.79 -12.85
N ALA A 177 7.41 19.57 -12.81
CA ALA A 177 6.95 18.46 -13.64
C ALA A 177 5.53 18.01 -13.28
N PHE A 178 5.25 17.90 -11.98
CA PHE A 178 3.90 17.61 -11.49
C PHE A 178 2.89 18.70 -11.86
N THR A 179 3.23 19.97 -11.64
CA THR A 179 2.35 21.11 -11.93
C THR A 179 1.97 21.16 -13.41
N ARG A 180 2.92 20.95 -14.32
CA ARG A 180 2.66 20.88 -15.78
C ARG A 180 1.74 19.71 -16.13
N TRP A 181 2.03 18.54 -15.60
CA TRP A 181 1.19 17.36 -15.82
C TRP A 181 -0.24 17.61 -15.30
N PHE A 182 -0.36 18.11 -14.08
CA PHE A 182 -1.66 18.38 -13.47
C PHE A 182 -2.47 19.40 -14.27
N ALA A 183 -1.84 20.49 -14.68
CA ALA A 183 -2.50 21.51 -15.51
C ALA A 183 -2.95 20.96 -16.87
N ALA A 184 -2.19 20.05 -17.48
CA ALA A 184 -2.59 19.37 -18.71
C ALA A 184 -3.79 18.42 -18.51
N GLN A 185 -3.90 17.77 -17.34
CA GLN A 185 -4.99 16.83 -17.04
C GLN A 185 -6.27 17.55 -16.56
N PHE A 186 -6.14 18.60 -15.77
CA PHE A 186 -7.26 19.22 -15.05
C PHE A 186 -7.57 20.67 -15.48
N GLY A 187 -6.79 21.21 -16.42
CA GLY A 187 -7.01 22.57 -16.97
C GLY A 187 -6.62 23.71 -16.02
N CYS A 188 -6.03 23.41 -14.84
CA CYS A 188 -5.58 24.44 -13.90
C CYS A 188 -4.42 23.94 -13.02
N ALA A 189 -3.68 24.87 -12.40
CA ALA A 189 -2.62 24.52 -11.47
C ALA A 189 -3.14 23.82 -10.20
N PRO A 190 -2.35 22.94 -9.55
CA PRO A 190 -2.75 22.23 -8.33
C PRO A 190 -3.20 23.13 -7.20
N GLU A 191 -2.55 24.27 -6.98
CA GLU A 191 -2.92 25.25 -5.97
C GLU A 191 -4.27 25.92 -6.27
N ALA A 192 -4.51 26.26 -7.54
CA ALA A 192 -5.79 26.82 -7.96
C ALA A 192 -6.93 25.80 -7.80
N TRP A 193 -6.65 24.52 -8.04
CA TRP A 193 -7.61 23.44 -7.79
C TRP A 193 -7.95 23.35 -6.30
N ARG A 194 -6.93 23.30 -5.43
CA ARG A 194 -7.10 23.25 -3.97
C ARG A 194 -7.93 24.40 -3.43
N ASN A 195 -7.62 25.63 -3.85
CA ASN A 195 -8.33 26.83 -3.41
C ASN A 195 -9.80 26.81 -3.81
N ARG A 196 -10.13 26.27 -4.99
CA ARG A 196 -11.53 26.10 -5.41
C ARG A 196 -12.27 25.06 -4.55
N ALA A 197 -11.63 23.92 -4.25
CA ALA A 197 -12.22 22.87 -3.45
C ALA A 197 -12.46 23.31 -1.99
N GLN A 198 -11.63 24.22 -1.47
CA GLN A 198 -11.73 24.76 -0.11
C GLN A 198 -12.59 26.04 -0.02
N GLY A 199 -13.19 26.49 -1.11
CA GLY A 199 -14.05 27.69 -1.12
C GLY A 199 -13.31 29.01 -0.88
N LEU A 200 -11.98 29.04 -1.03
CA LEU A 200 -11.17 30.23 -0.84
C LEU A 200 -11.25 31.16 -2.09
N PRO A 201 -11.45 32.49 -1.91
CA PRO A 201 -11.49 33.42 -3.02
C PRO A 201 -10.14 33.45 -3.78
N ARG A 202 -10.24 33.72 -5.08
CA ARG A 202 -9.04 33.91 -5.94
C ARG A 202 -8.24 35.11 -5.42
N ALA A 203 -6.96 34.88 -5.12
CA ALA A 203 -5.98 35.94 -4.95
C ALA A 203 -5.62 36.55 -6.30
#